data_f35ad0edba415b89a28550a05e434913
#
_entry.id   f35ad0edba415b89a28550a05e434913
#
_cell.length_a   1.000
_cell.length_b   1.000
_cell.length_c   1.000
_cell.angle_alpha   90.00
_cell.angle_beta   90.00
_cell.angle_gamma   90.00
#
_symmetry.space_group_name_H-M   'P 1'
#
loop_
_entity.id
_entity.type
_entity.pdbx_description
1 polymer ?
#
loop_
_entity_poly.entity_id
_entity_poly.type
_entity_poly.pdbx_seq_one_letter_code
_entity_poly.pdbx_strand_id
1 'polypeptide(L)'
;MKQKVVLAFSGGLDTSFCVPWLMNERGLEVHTVIVDTGGFSKEEAAAIEARALQLGAATHTRIDAVQDYYTKGIKYLIYGNVLKNNTYPLSVSSERFFQAMAVLEHVKKVGADSVAHGSTGAGNDQIRFDLVFEVLAPDVKIIAPIRELSLSRQQEIDYLKEKGFDFSWEKSKYSINQGLWGTSVGGVETLKSSGVLPEEAYPSQVSKQGSERVTLGFEKGEPVSLNGESMSPVKLIRALHDLASKYGIGRDVHVGDTIIGTKGRVAFEAPAPLIIVKAHHLLEKHVLTKDQLYWKEQLSNWYGQLMHEARYLE
;
A
#
# COMPACT_ATOMS: atom_id res chain seq x y z
N MET A 1 22.45 9.54 -25.82
CA MET A 1 22.25 9.09 -24.43
C MET A 1 21.14 8.04 -24.48
N LYS A 2 21.19 6.99 -23.65
CA LYS A 2 20.06 6.05 -23.53
C LYS A 2 18.86 6.78 -22.93
N GLN A 3 17.65 6.45 -23.37
CA GLN A 3 16.42 6.92 -22.73
C GLN A 3 16.33 6.33 -21.33
N LYS A 4 15.78 7.09 -20.39
CA LYS A 4 15.67 6.69 -18.98
C LYS A 4 14.27 6.24 -18.65
N VAL A 5 14.19 5.24 -17.78
CA VAL A 5 12.93 4.79 -17.16
C VAL A 5 13.06 4.76 -15.65
N VAL A 6 12.04 5.24 -14.95
CA VAL A 6 11.91 5.02 -13.50
C VAL A 6 10.96 3.86 -13.27
N LEU A 7 11.44 2.83 -12.58
CA LEU A 7 10.67 1.65 -12.22
C LEU A 7 10.27 1.72 -10.74
N ALA A 8 8.96 1.69 -10.47
CA ALA A 8 8.44 1.42 -9.13
C ALA A 8 8.82 -0.02 -8.72
N PHE A 9 9.74 -0.14 -7.77
CA PHE A 9 10.44 -1.39 -7.47
C PHE A 9 10.20 -1.85 -6.04
N SER A 10 9.57 -3.00 -5.88
CA SER A 10 9.29 -3.60 -4.56
C SER A 10 10.29 -4.68 -4.14
N GLY A 11 11.21 -5.10 -5.03
CA GLY A 11 12.12 -6.21 -4.80
C GLY A 11 11.48 -7.60 -4.94
N GLY A 12 10.19 -7.69 -5.27
CA GLY A 12 9.51 -8.94 -5.62
C GLY A 12 9.93 -9.47 -7.00
N LEU A 13 9.47 -10.68 -7.35
CA LEU A 13 9.82 -11.34 -8.62
C LEU A 13 9.47 -10.45 -9.82
N ASP A 14 8.21 -10.01 -9.91
CA ASP A 14 7.68 -9.24 -11.04
C ASP A 14 8.51 -7.97 -11.31
N THR A 15 8.79 -7.18 -10.27
CA THR A 15 9.60 -5.97 -10.42
C THR A 15 11.07 -6.27 -10.66
N SER A 16 11.59 -7.40 -10.15
CA SER A 16 12.96 -7.86 -10.42
C SER A 16 13.13 -8.31 -11.87
N PHE A 17 12.13 -8.99 -12.45
CA PHE A 17 12.08 -9.29 -13.87
C PHE A 17 12.11 -8.02 -14.73
N CYS A 18 11.36 -7.00 -14.32
CA CYS A 18 11.26 -5.75 -15.09
C CYS A 18 12.62 -5.07 -15.30
N VAL A 19 13.57 -5.14 -14.36
CA VAL A 19 14.86 -4.44 -14.48
C VAL A 19 15.66 -4.92 -15.69
N PRO A 20 16.10 -6.18 -15.77
CA PRO A 20 16.87 -6.67 -16.93
C PRO A 20 16.05 -6.67 -18.22
N TRP A 21 14.73 -6.86 -18.17
CA TRP A 21 13.89 -6.78 -19.34
C TRP A 21 13.88 -5.38 -19.97
N LEU A 22 13.67 -4.34 -19.17
CA LEU A 22 13.72 -2.95 -19.63
C LEU A 22 15.08 -2.56 -20.20
N MET A 23 16.17 -3.10 -19.63
CA MET A 23 17.53 -2.87 -20.11
C MET A 23 17.82 -3.57 -21.42
N ASN A 24 17.48 -4.86 -21.52
CA ASN A 24 17.88 -5.71 -22.65
C ASN A 24 16.92 -5.61 -23.83
N GLU A 25 15.61 -5.64 -23.57
CA GLU A 25 14.58 -5.70 -24.61
C GLU A 25 14.10 -4.32 -25.05
N ARG A 26 14.27 -3.29 -24.20
CA ARG A 26 13.89 -1.90 -24.50
C ARG A 26 15.09 -0.96 -24.64
N GLY A 27 16.28 -1.39 -24.26
CA GLY A 27 17.51 -0.59 -24.35
C GLY A 27 17.56 0.61 -23.42
N LEU A 28 16.74 0.60 -22.36
CA LEU A 28 16.57 1.74 -21.44
C LEU A 28 17.63 1.74 -20.33
N GLU A 29 17.92 2.93 -19.78
CA GLU A 29 18.64 3.10 -18.53
C GLU A 29 17.64 3.07 -17.39
N VAL A 30 17.72 2.06 -16.50
CA VAL A 30 16.72 1.80 -15.47
C VAL A 30 17.13 2.43 -14.15
N HIS A 31 16.31 3.32 -13.64
CA HIS A 31 16.38 3.89 -12.30
C HIS A 31 15.26 3.31 -11.47
N THR A 32 15.58 2.62 -10.38
CA THR A 32 14.57 2.02 -9.52
C THR A 32 14.23 2.92 -8.35
N VAL A 33 12.98 2.91 -7.93
CA VAL A 33 12.50 3.66 -6.77
C VAL A 33 11.57 2.81 -5.91
N ILE A 34 11.83 2.80 -4.60
CA ILE A 34 10.90 2.29 -3.60
C ILE A 34 10.31 3.45 -2.81
N VAL A 35 9.00 3.47 -2.67
CA VAL A 35 8.30 4.48 -1.86
C VAL A 35 7.83 3.83 -0.58
N ASP A 36 8.41 4.27 0.53
CA ASP A 36 8.11 3.76 1.86
C ASP A 36 6.94 4.55 2.48
N THR A 37 5.82 3.88 2.64
CA THR A 37 4.61 4.37 3.32
C THR A 37 4.48 3.82 4.75
N GLY A 38 5.58 3.32 5.31
CA GLY A 38 5.68 2.82 6.70
C GLY A 38 5.66 1.31 6.85
N GLY A 39 5.82 0.57 5.74
CA GLY A 39 5.79 -0.89 5.71
C GLY A 39 7.15 -1.59 5.64
N PHE A 40 8.27 -0.85 5.59
CA PHE A 40 9.60 -1.44 5.43
C PHE A 40 10.50 -1.19 6.63
N SER A 41 11.20 -2.23 7.07
CA SER A 41 12.34 -2.09 7.98
C SER A 41 13.55 -1.52 7.24
N LYS A 42 14.58 -1.12 7.98
CA LYS A 42 15.83 -0.65 7.37
C LYS A 42 16.56 -1.77 6.65
N GLU A 43 16.51 -2.96 7.20
CA GLU A 43 17.14 -4.18 6.67
C GLU A 43 16.48 -4.61 5.36
N GLU A 44 15.16 -4.61 5.31
CA GLU A 44 14.41 -4.91 4.09
C GLU A 44 14.70 -3.89 2.98
N ALA A 45 14.70 -2.60 3.32
CA ALA A 45 15.00 -1.55 2.34
C ALA A 45 16.43 -1.69 1.78
N ALA A 46 17.42 -2.03 2.61
CA ALA A 46 18.80 -2.27 2.18
C ALA A 46 18.91 -3.51 1.27
N ALA A 47 18.16 -4.57 1.57
CA ALA A 47 18.12 -5.78 0.75
C ALA A 47 17.48 -5.53 -0.62
N ILE A 48 16.44 -4.69 -0.66
CA ILE A 48 15.78 -4.26 -1.91
C ILE A 48 16.72 -3.43 -2.77
N GLU A 49 17.45 -2.47 -2.19
CA GLU A 49 18.47 -1.68 -2.89
C GLU A 49 19.56 -2.57 -3.47
N ALA A 50 20.14 -3.47 -2.67
CA ALA A 50 21.17 -4.39 -3.12
C ALA A 50 20.69 -5.23 -4.31
N ARG A 51 19.46 -5.75 -4.26
CA ARG A 51 18.85 -6.51 -5.35
C ARG A 51 18.67 -5.67 -6.60
N ALA A 52 18.18 -4.44 -6.48
CA ALA A 52 18.00 -3.55 -7.62
C ALA A 52 19.32 -3.31 -8.37
N LEU A 53 20.39 -3.03 -7.63
CA LEU A 53 21.72 -2.79 -8.20
C LEU A 53 22.33 -4.05 -8.80
N GLN A 54 22.16 -5.22 -8.16
CA GLN A 54 22.60 -6.51 -8.71
C GLN A 54 21.90 -6.84 -10.03
N LEU A 55 20.63 -6.46 -10.20
CA LEU A 55 19.86 -6.65 -11.44
C LEU A 55 20.30 -5.71 -12.57
N GLY A 56 21.16 -4.74 -12.28
CA GLY A 56 21.72 -3.81 -13.26
C GLY A 56 21.05 -2.44 -13.28
N ALA A 57 20.21 -2.09 -12.30
CA ALA A 57 19.69 -0.73 -12.20
C ALA A 57 20.82 0.30 -12.07
N ALA A 58 20.72 1.40 -12.81
CA ALA A 58 21.72 2.48 -12.78
C ALA A 58 21.76 3.17 -11.42
N THR A 59 20.59 3.32 -10.79
CA THR A 59 20.43 3.82 -9.41
C THR A 59 19.24 3.16 -8.73
N HIS A 60 19.28 3.13 -7.40
CA HIS A 60 18.12 2.87 -6.56
C HIS A 60 17.88 4.05 -5.61
N THR A 61 16.62 4.40 -5.40
CA THR A 61 16.25 5.48 -4.47
C THR A 61 15.12 5.01 -3.56
N ARG A 62 15.29 5.19 -2.23
CA ARG A 62 14.20 5.07 -1.27
C ARG A 62 13.61 6.44 -0.99
N ILE A 63 12.30 6.58 -1.13
CA ILE A 63 11.56 7.80 -0.80
C ILE A 63 10.73 7.51 0.45
N ASP A 64 10.97 8.26 1.52
CA ASP A 64 10.14 8.23 2.72
C ASP A 64 8.90 9.11 2.48
N ALA A 65 7.75 8.48 2.31
CA ALA A 65 6.46 9.13 2.11
C ALA A 65 5.53 9.03 3.33
N VAL A 66 6.02 8.54 4.47
CA VAL A 66 5.20 8.26 5.67
C VAL A 66 4.47 9.51 6.16
N GLN A 67 5.19 10.63 6.30
CA GLN A 67 4.61 11.88 6.81
C GLN A 67 3.64 12.50 5.80
N ASP A 68 3.96 12.46 4.53
CA ASP A 68 3.10 12.95 3.45
C ASP A 68 1.82 12.11 3.35
N TYR A 69 1.93 10.79 3.42
CA TYR A 69 0.78 9.89 3.43
C TYR A 69 -0.12 10.13 4.65
N TYR A 70 0.46 10.39 5.85
CA TYR A 70 -0.35 10.76 6.99
C TYR A 70 -1.07 12.09 6.76
N THR A 71 -0.36 13.15 6.42
CA THR A 71 -0.90 14.52 6.38
C THR A 71 -1.88 14.77 5.23
N LYS A 72 -1.67 14.10 4.10
CA LYS A 72 -2.48 14.28 2.89
C LYS A 72 -3.55 13.19 2.70
N GLY A 73 -3.40 12.03 3.36
CA GLY A 73 -4.28 10.88 3.21
C GLY A 73 -4.92 10.41 4.52
N ILE A 74 -4.14 9.77 5.39
CA ILE A 74 -4.65 9.08 6.60
C ILE A 74 -5.45 10.02 7.50
N LYS A 75 -4.98 11.25 7.69
CA LYS A 75 -5.68 12.26 8.51
C LYS A 75 -7.15 12.42 8.09
N TYR A 76 -7.42 12.47 6.79
CA TYR A 76 -8.77 12.61 6.27
C TYR A 76 -9.58 11.30 6.34
N LEU A 77 -8.92 10.14 6.30
CA LEU A 77 -9.57 8.87 6.61
C LEU A 77 -10.04 8.80 8.07
N ILE A 78 -9.25 9.36 8.99
CA ILE A 78 -9.61 9.49 10.40
C ILE A 78 -10.78 10.49 10.55
N TYR A 79 -10.66 11.68 9.99
CA TYR A 79 -11.72 12.70 10.03
C TYR A 79 -13.05 12.16 9.49
N GLY A 80 -12.99 11.37 8.43
CA GLY A 80 -14.15 10.74 7.82
C GLY A 80 -14.65 9.48 8.54
N ASN A 81 -13.92 8.92 9.50
CA ASN A 81 -14.19 7.56 10.02
C ASN A 81 -14.34 6.54 8.88
N VAL A 82 -13.49 6.63 7.86
CA VAL A 82 -13.68 5.93 6.60
C VAL A 82 -13.45 4.42 6.75
N LEU A 83 -14.51 3.66 6.52
CA LEU A 83 -14.48 2.20 6.41
C LEU A 83 -15.29 1.79 5.17
N LYS A 84 -14.61 1.35 4.11
CA LYS A 84 -15.29 0.86 2.91
C LYS A 84 -16.15 -0.35 3.26
N ASN A 85 -17.45 -0.28 2.90
CA ASN A 85 -18.45 -1.27 3.27
C ASN A 85 -18.51 -1.55 4.79
N ASN A 86 -18.28 -0.52 5.60
CA ASN A 86 -18.23 -0.59 7.08
C ASN A 86 -17.21 -1.59 7.66
N THR A 87 -16.20 -1.96 6.88
CA THR A 87 -15.25 -3.01 7.25
C THR A 87 -13.81 -2.60 6.98
N TYR A 88 -13.48 -2.22 5.74
CA TYR A 88 -12.12 -2.04 5.29
C TYR A 88 -11.62 -0.59 5.43
N PRO A 89 -10.57 -0.33 6.23
CA PRO A 89 -10.06 1.02 6.48
C PRO A 89 -9.21 1.60 5.32
N LEU A 90 -9.24 0.97 4.15
CA LEU A 90 -8.47 1.34 2.96
C LEU A 90 -6.95 1.27 3.15
N SER A 91 -6.46 0.38 4.01
CA SER A 91 -5.06 0.31 4.42
C SER A 91 -4.08 0.43 3.25
N VAL A 92 -4.03 -0.56 2.38
CA VAL A 92 -3.09 -0.59 1.25
C VAL A 92 -3.61 0.22 0.05
N SER A 93 -4.93 0.25 -0.17
CA SER A 93 -5.46 0.93 -1.35
C SER A 93 -5.26 2.45 -1.33
N SER A 94 -5.27 3.06 -0.14
CA SER A 94 -5.10 4.51 -0.02
C SER A 94 -3.67 4.99 -0.20
N GLU A 95 -2.67 4.14 0.06
CA GLU A 95 -1.25 4.53 -0.10
C GLU A 95 -0.78 4.56 -1.55
N ARG A 96 -1.41 3.78 -2.45
CA ARG A 96 -0.99 3.66 -3.85
C ARG A 96 -0.96 4.99 -4.59
N PHE A 97 -1.92 5.87 -4.30
CA PHE A 97 -1.93 7.21 -4.86
C PHE A 97 -0.66 7.99 -4.47
N PHE A 98 -0.29 7.98 -3.19
CA PHE A 98 0.89 8.70 -2.68
C PHE A 98 2.19 8.07 -3.18
N GLN A 99 2.23 6.75 -3.32
CA GLN A 99 3.35 6.05 -3.94
C GLN A 99 3.51 6.46 -5.40
N ALA A 100 2.45 6.49 -6.18
CA ALA A 100 2.48 6.91 -7.58
C ALA A 100 2.94 8.36 -7.75
N MET A 101 2.46 9.27 -6.91
CA MET A 101 2.92 10.67 -6.92
C MET A 101 4.42 10.79 -6.65
N ALA A 102 4.92 10.11 -5.62
CA ALA A 102 6.34 10.14 -5.28
C ALA A 102 7.23 9.54 -6.39
N VAL A 103 6.75 8.49 -7.07
CA VAL A 103 7.41 7.94 -8.26
C VAL A 103 7.51 9.00 -9.36
N LEU A 104 6.42 9.73 -9.66
CA LEU A 104 6.44 10.79 -10.69
C LEU A 104 7.34 11.97 -10.33
N GLU A 105 7.41 12.35 -9.07
CA GLU A 105 8.38 13.36 -8.62
C GLU A 105 9.82 12.91 -8.89
N HIS A 106 10.10 11.61 -8.69
CA HIS A 106 11.40 11.04 -9.01
C HIS A 106 11.66 10.97 -10.52
N VAL A 107 10.65 10.65 -11.35
CA VAL A 107 10.72 10.73 -12.82
C VAL A 107 11.21 12.10 -13.27
N LYS A 108 10.60 13.17 -12.75
CA LYS A 108 10.99 14.57 -13.04
C LYS A 108 12.40 14.86 -12.58
N LYS A 109 12.79 14.39 -11.37
CA LYS A 109 14.11 14.63 -10.78
C LYS A 109 15.25 14.03 -11.59
N VAL A 110 15.07 12.80 -12.14
CA VAL A 110 16.10 12.12 -12.94
C VAL A 110 16.01 12.45 -14.43
N GLY A 111 14.97 13.18 -14.85
CA GLY A 111 14.71 13.52 -16.25
C GLY A 111 14.45 12.26 -17.07
N ALA A 112 13.57 11.37 -16.58
CA ALA A 112 13.24 10.15 -17.28
C ALA A 112 12.09 10.38 -18.27
N ASP A 113 12.15 9.68 -19.42
CA ASP A 113 11.16 9.75 -20.49
C ASP A 113 9.97 8.82 -20.24
N SER A 114 10.14 7.87 -19.32
CA SER A 114 9.14 6.84 -19.04
C SER A 114 9.12 6.43 -17.58
N VAL A 115 7.98 5.88 -17.17
CA VAL A 115 7.74 5.27 -15.86
C VAL A 115 7.30 3.83 -16.05
N ALA A 116 7.71 2.93 -15.17
CA ALA A 116 7.33 1.52 -15.24
C ALA A 116 6.86 1.00 -13.88
N HIS A 117 6.01 -0.03 -13.93
CA HIS A 117 5.58 -0.79 -12.76
C HIS A 117 5.39 -2.28 -13.09
N GLY A 118 5.51 -3.13 -12.08
CA GLY A 118 5.35 -4.59 -12.20
C GLY A 118 3.94 -5.11 -11.85
N SER A 119 2.90 -4.30 -11.96
CA SER A 119 1.54 -4.73 -11.62
C SER A 119 0.96 -5.62 -12.71
N THR A 120 0.26 -6.69 -12.31
CA THR A 120 -0.46 -7.60 -13.21
C THR A 120 -1.78 -7.00 -13.69
N GLY A 121 -2.34 -7.51 -14.78
CA GLY A 121 -3.63 -7.08 -15.32
C GLY A 121 -4.86 -7.43 -14.47
N ALA A 122 -4.71 -8.30 -13.47
CA ALA A 122 -5.82 -8.79 -12.64
C ALA A 122 -6.12 -7.95 -11.40
N GLY A 123 -5.14 -7.12 -10.94
CA GLY A 123 -5.25 -6.34 -9.71
C GLY A 123 -5.72 -4.91 -9.91
N ASN A 124 -6.09 -4.25 -8.82
CA ASN A 124 -6.47 -2.84 -8.82
C ASN A 124 -5.25 -1.90 -8.95
N ASP A 125 -4.07 -2.35 -8.53
CA ASP A 125 -2.90 -1.48 -8.41
C ASP A 125 -2.42 -0.94 -9.76
N GLN A 126 -2.53 -1.73 -10.83
CA GLN A 126 -2.24 -1.26 -12.18
C GLN A 126 -3.06 -0.02 -12.54
N ILE A 127 -4.38 -0.05 -12.26
CA ILE A 127 -5.28 1.06 -12.58
C ILE A 127 -4.93 2.28 -11.72
N ARG A 128 -4.61 2.07 -10.46
CA ARG A 128 -4.24 3.17 -9.54
C ARG A 128 -2.96 3.88 -9.98
N PHE A 129 -1.94 3.11 -10.39
CA PHE A 129 -0.69 3.68 -10.89
C PHE A 129 -0.91 4.38 -12.22
N ASP A 130 -1.54 3.70 -13.20
CA ASP A 130 -1.77 4.27 -14.52
C ASP A 130 -2.59 5.56 -14.45
N LEU A 131 -3.70 5.56 -13.69
CA LEU A 131 -4.54 6.75 -13.54
C LEU A 131 -3.76 7.97 -13.02
N VAL A 132 -2.95 7.77 -11.98
CA VAL A 132 -2.14 8.86 -11.41
C VAL A 132 -1.08 9.33 -12.42
N PHE A 133 -0.45 8.40 -13.13
CA PHE A 133 0.58 8.72 -14.12
C PHE A 133 -0.02 9.47 -15.31
N GLU A 134 -1.13 9.01 -15.87
CA GLU A 134 -1.81 9.64 -16.98
C GLU A 134 -2.32 11.05 -16.67
N VAL A 135 -2.87 11.24 -15.45
CA VAL A 135 -3.40 12.54 -15.04
C VAL A 135 -2.30 13.56 -14.71
N LEU A 136 -1.25 13.14 -14.00
CA LEU A 136 -0.23 14.07 -13.51
C LEU A 136 1.00 14.22 -14.42
N ALA A 137 1.19 13.31 -15.36
CA ALA A 137 2.32 13.31 -16.28
C ALA A 137 1.94 12.69 -17.64
N PRO A 138 0.99 13.30 -18.39
CA PRO A 138 0.46 12.74 -19.62
C PRO A 138 1.52 12.55 -20.72
N ASP A 139 2.62 13.28 -20.66
CA ASP A 139 3.71 13.17 -21.63
C ASP A 139 4.71 12.06 -21.29
N VAL A 140 4.62 11.44 -20.10
CA VAL A 140 5.51 10.35 -19.66
C VAL A 140 4.94 9.01 -20.11
N LYS A 141 5.73 8.23 -20.83
CA LYS A 141 5.30 6.91 -21.31
C LYS A 141 5.21 5.91 -20.15
N ILE A 142 4.07 5.25 -20.01
CA ILE A 142 3.88 4.15 -19.04
C ILE A 142 4.30 2.82 -19.69
N ILE A 143 5.07 2.01 -18.95
CA ILE A 143 5.50 0.68 -19.36
C ILE A 143 5.14 -0.31 -18.24
N ALA A 144 4.33 -1.31 -18.55
CA ALA A 144 3.88 -2.33 -17.61
C ALA A 144 4.24 -3.74 -18.12
N PRO A 145 5.52 -4.18 -18.02
CA PRO A 145 6.01 -5.40 -18.68
C PRO A 145 5.21 -6.65 -18.30
N ILE A 146 4.87 -6.81 -17.03
CA ILE A 146 4.14 -7.99 -16.55
C ILE A 146 2.74 -8.07 -17.16
N ARG A 147 2.04 -6.96 -17.25
CA ARG A 147 0.72 -6.87 -17.89
C ARG A 147 0.82 -7.07 -19.41
N GLU A 148 1.80 -6.44 -20.06
CA GLU A 148 1.98 -6.51 -21.51
C GLU A 148 2.31 -7.91 -21.99
N LEU A 149 3.17 -8.62 -21.26
CA LEU A 149 3.67 -9.94 -21.63
C LEU A 149 2.81 -11.08 -21.12
N SER A 150 2.03 -10.85 -20.06
CA SER A 150 1.18 -11.86 -19.41
C SER A 150 1.95 -13.16 -19.06
N LEU A 151 3.19 -12.99 -18.56
CA LEU A 151 4.07 -14.12 -18.23
C LEU A 151 3.58 -14.87 -16.99
N SER A 152 3.86 -16.16 -16.97
CA SER A 152 3.75 -16.94 -15.75
C SER A 152 4.98 -16.71 -14.87
N ARG A 153 4.81 -16.88 -13.55
CA ARG A 153 5.91 -16.80 -12.58
C ARG A 153 7.14 -17.64 -12.99
N GLN A 154 6.92 -18.82 -13.57
CA GLN A 154 8.03 -19.67 -14.02
C GLN A 154 8.80 -19.04 -15.18
N GLN A 155 8.10 -18.45 -16.14
CA GLN A 155 8.75 -17.76 -17.27
C GLN A 155 9.59 -16.55 -16.81
N GLU A 156 9.12 -15.81 -15.80
CA GLU A 156 9.92 -14.72 -15.21
C GLU A 156 11.20 -15.24 -14.55
N ILE A 157 11.10 -16.34 -13.80
CA ILE A 157 12.26 -16.99 -13.15
C ILE A 157 13.24 -17.50 -14.21
N ASP A 158 12.75 -18.16 -15.25
CA ASP A 158 13.57 -18.72 -16.32
C ASP A 158 14.31 -17.62 -17.08
N TYR A 159 13.64 -16.51 -17.38
CA TYR A 159 14.26 -15.31 -17.98
C TYR A 159 15.38 -14.74 -17.09
N LEU A 160 15.13 -14.58 -15.80
CA LEU A 160 16.13 -14.08 -14.85
C LEU A 160 17.37 -15.00 -14.81
N LYS A 161 17.16 -16.33 -14.78
CA LYS A 161 18.26 -17.32 -14.83
C LYS A 161 19.05 -17.26 -16.13
N GLU A 162 18.36 -17.13 -17.27
CA GLU A 162 19.00 -16.96 -18.58
C GLU A 162 19.90 -15.73 -18.62
N LYS A 163 19.50 -14.65 -17.94
CA LYS A 163 20.30 -13.42 -17.82
C LYS A 163 21.38 -13.49 -16.71
N GLY A 164 21.56 -14.65 -16.06
CA GLY A 164 22.58 -14.88 -15.04
C GLY A 164 22.17 -14.48 -13.61
N PHE A 165 20.89 -14.25 -13.35
CA PHE A 165 20.37 -13.90 -12.04
C PHE A 165 19.70 -15.13 -11.39
N ASP A 166 20.41 -15.79 -10.50
CA ASP A 166 19.89 -16.95 -9.74
C ASP A 166 19.54 -16.55 -8.31
N PHE A 167 18.40 -15.89 -8.16
CA PHE A 167 17.84 -15.58 -6.85
C PHE A 167 16.91 -16.70 -6.38
N SER A 168 16.91 -16.97 -5.08
CA SER A 168 15.89 -17.83 -4.47
C SER A 168 14.55 -17.07 -4.46
N TRP A 169 13.62 -17.54 -5.28
CA TRP A 169 12.26 -17.05 -5.31
C TRP A 169 11.36 -18.01 -4.53
N GLU A 170 11.48 -17.98 -3.22
CA GLU A 170 10.57 -18.76 -2.39
C GLU A 170 9.13 -18.33 -2.70
N LYS A 171 8.29 -19.34 -2.95
CA LYS A 171 6.87 -19.09 -3.16
C LYS A 171 6.27 -18.76 -1.81
N SER A 172 6.19 -17.48 -1.47
CA SER A 172 5.43 -17.06 -0.30
C SER A 172 4.00 -17.62 -0.43
N LYS A 173 3.55 -18.32 0.59
CA LYS A 173 2.19 -18.85 0.66
C LYS A 173 1.16 -17.72 0.64
N TYR A 174 1.53 -16.57 1.19
CA TYR A 174 0.69 -15.38 1.30
C TYR A 174 1.37 -14.19 0.66
N SER A 175 0.57 -13.35 -0.02
CA SER A 175 0.98 -12.04 -0.50
C SER A 175 0.66 -11.01 0.57
N ILE A 176 1.68 -10.41 1.16
CA ILE A 176 1.54 -9.44 2.25
C ILE A 176 1.98 -8.08 1.72
N ASN A 177 1.09 -7.08 1.82
CA ASN A 177 1.40 -5.69 1.55
C ASN A 177 1.15 -4.90 2.83
N GLN A 178 2.21 -4.31 3.37
CA GLN A 178 2.21 -3.61 4.64
C GLN A 178 2.47 -2.11 4.45
N GLY A 179 1.75 -1.29 5.22
CA GLY A 179 1.92 0.15 5.27
C GLY A 179 1.55 0.70 6.65
N LEU A 180 1.69 2.02 6.84
CA LEU A 180 1.38 2.68 8.11
C LEU A 180 -0.08 2.45 8.55
N TRP A 181 -1.02 2.41 7.61
CA TRP A 181 -2.46 2.33 7.89
C TRP A 181 -3.00 0.90 7.88
N GLY A 182 -2.12 -0.10 7.93
CA GLY A 182 -2.45 -1.51 8.04
C GLY A 182 -1.89 -2.34 6.89
N THR A 183 -2.23 -3.62 6.91
CA THR A 183 -1.67 -4.65 6.03
C THR A 183 -2.79 -5.37 5.30
N SER A 184 -2.61 -5.67 4.02
CA SER A 184 -3.45 -6.62 3.30
C SER A 184 -2.76 -7.97 3.16
N VAL A 185 -3.56 -9.04 3.24
CA VAL A 185 -3.09 -10.42 3.14
C VAL A 185 -3.89 -11.14 2.06
N GLY A 186 -3.21 -11.61 1.03
CA GLY A 186 -3.79 -12.44 -0.04
C GLY A 186 -3.28 -13.87 0.05
N GLY A 187 -4.13 -14.84 -0.21
CA GLY A 187 -3.81 -16.27 -0.25
C GLY A 187 -4.90 -17.04 -0.98
N VAL A 188 -4.71 -18.34 -1.18
CA VAL A 188 -5.69 -19.21 -1.86
C VAL A 188 -7.04 -19.20 -1.14
N GLU A 189 -7.05 -18.98 0.17
CA GLU A 189 -8.24 -18.91 1.01
C GLU A 189 -9.12 -17.70 0.65
N THR A 190 -8.50 -16.59 0.20
CA THR A 190 -9.28 -15.40 -0.21
C THR A 190 -9.94 -15.55 -1.57
N LEU A 191 -9.57 -16.55 -2.36
CA LEU A 191 -10.18 -16.83 -3.67
C LEU A 191 -11.54 -17.54 -3.58
N LYS A 192 -11.87 -18.10 -2.42
CA LYS A 192 -13.13 -18.80 -2.18
C LYS A 192 -13.99 -18.05 -1.18
N SER A 193 -15.29 -17.96 -1.42
CA SER A 193 -16.25 -17.26 -0.54
C SER A 193 -16.29 -17.83 0.88
N SER A 194 -16.04 -19.13 1.04
CA SER A 194 -16.01 -19.84 2.33
C SER A 194 -14.62 -19.94 2.96
N GLY A 195 -13.56 -19.44 2.27
CA GLY A 195 -12.20 -19.56 2.77
C GLY A 195 -11.94 -18.59 3.93
N VAL A 196 -11.29 -19.10 4.98
CA VAL A 196 -10.85 -18.33 6.15
C VAL A 196 -9.34 -18.40 6.21
N LEU A 197 -8.68 -17.27 6.42
CA LEU A 197 -7.22 -17.23 6.59
C LEU A 197 -6.84 -17.83 7.95
N PRO A 198 -5.86 -18.73 8.00
CA PRO A 198 -5.34 -19.25 9.25
C PRO A 198 -4.48 -18.20 9.98
N GLU A 199 -4.23 -18.43 11.27
CA GLU A 199 -3.48 -17.52 12.13
C GLU A 199 -2.10 -17.17 11.56
N GLU A 200 -1.39 -18.16 11.04
CA GLU A 200 -0.04 -17.98 10.47
C GLU A 200 0.03 -17.11 9.22
N ALA A 201 -1.12 -16.81 8.59
CA ALA A 201 -1.18 -15.92 7.41
C ALA A 201 -1.01 -14.44 7.78
N TYR A 202 -1.31 -14.08 9.01
CA TYR A 202 -1.21 -12.69 9.46
C TYR A 202 0.22 -12.34 9.90
N PRO A 203 0.70 -11.11 9.60
CA PRO A 203 2.06 -10.67 9.97
C PRO A 203 2.30 -10.71 11.47
N SER A 204 1.31 -10.27 12.25
CA SER A 204 1.39 -10.28 13.72
C SER A 204 0.78 -11.57 14.25
N GLN A 205 1.46 -12.21 15.21
CA GLN A 205 0.93 -13.40 15.86
C GLN A 205 0.29 -13.04 17.20
N VAL A 206 -0.85 -13.67 17.51
CA VAL A 206 -1.55 -13.46 18.79
C VAL A 206 -0.67 -13.96 19.92
N SER A 207 -0.34 -13.08 20.87
CA SER A 207 0.53 -13.38 22.01
C SER A 207 -0.07 -12.98 23.36
N LYS A 208 -1.23 -12.31 23.35
CA LYS A 208 -1.96 -11.91 24.56
C LYS A 208 -3.38 -12.40 24.53
N GLN A 209 -3.93 -12.68 25.71
CA GLN A 209 -5.34 -13.03 25.93
C GLN A 209 -6.01 -11.99 26.83
N GLY A 210 -7.35 -11.98 26.83
CA GLY A 210 -8.14 -11.07 27.66
C GLY A 210 -8.35 -9.71 27.00
N SER A 211 -8.39 -8.66 27.82
CA SER A 211 -8.64 -7.31 27.37
C SER A 211 -7.71 -6.30 28.06
N GLU A 212 -7.40 -5.25 27.35
CA GLU A 212 -6.62 -4.12 27.88
C GLU A 212 -7.36 -2.83 27.57
N ARG A 213 -7.44 -1.93 28.56
CA ARG A 213 -8.05 -0.62 28.37
C ARG A 213 -7.00 0.34 27.83
N VAL A 214 -7.34 1.03 26.73
CA VAL A 214 -6.52 2.10 26.17
C VAL A 214 -7.31 3.41 26.18
N THR A 215 -6.60 4.53 26.40
CA THR A 215 -7.15 5.86 26.33
C THR A 215 -6.51 6.61 25.19
N LEU A 216 -7.32 7.07 24.22
CA LEU A 216 -6.88 7.89 23.10
C LEU A 216 -7.31 9.35 23.33
N GLY A 217 -6.36 10.28 23.24
CA GLY A 217 -6.66 11.71 23.21
C GLY A 217 -6.67 12.23 21.78
N PHE A 218 -7.65 13.12 21.50
CA PHE A 218 -7.79 13.76 20.19
C PHE A 218 -7.75 15.29 20.35
N GLU A 219 -7.10 15.96 19.41
CA GLU A 219 -7.15 17.40 19.25
C GLU A 219 -7.53 17.74 17.81
N LYS A 220 -8.62 18.51 17.63
CA LYS A 220 -9.17 18.88 16.31
C LYS A 220 -9.36 17.68 15.36
N GLY A 221 -9.73 16.53 15.93
CA GLY A 221 -9.96 15.29 15.19
C GLY A 221 -8.71 14.44 14.92
N GLU A 222 -7.50 14.91 15.22
CA GLU A 222 -6.28 14.11 15.11
C GLU A 222 -5.96 13.40 16.43
N PRO A 223 -5.52 12.12 16.40
CA PRO A 223 -5.07 11.42 17.60
C PRO A 223 -3.71 11.97 18.04
N VAL A 224 -3.61 12.45 19.30
CA VAL A 224 -2.42 13.13 19.82
C VAL A 224 -1.84 12.50 21.07
N SER A 225 -2.55 11.57 21.72
CA SER A 225 -2.01 10.86 22.89
C SER A 225 -2.56 9.44 23.01
N LEU A 226 -1.74 8.56 23.59
CA LEU A 226 -2.07 7.18 23.94
C LEU A 226 -1.76 6.96 25.42
N ASN A 227 -2.75 6.54 26.21
CA ASN A 227 -2.64 6.30 27.65
C ASN A 227 -2.04 7.48 28.44
N GLY A 228 -2.35 8.72 28.01
CA GLY A 228 -1.86 9.96 28.65
C GLY A 228 -0.50 10.44 28.14
N GLU A 229 0.21 9.65 27.34
CA GLU A 229 1.47 10.06 26.73
C GLU A 229 1.21 10.77 25.39
N SER A 230 1.68 12.02 25.27
CA SER A 230 1.58 12.80 24.02
C SER A 230 2.60 12.32 23.00
N MET A 231 2.15 12.14 21.76
CA MET A 231 3.01 11.72 20.67
C MET A 231 2.47 12.16 19.31
N SER A 232 3.33 12.17 18.29
CA SER A 232 2.87 12.45 16.94
C SER A 232 1.91 11.36 16.44
N PRO A 233 0.93 11.69 15.59
CA PRO A 233 -0.04 10.72 15.09
C PRO A 233 0.60 9.48 14.45
N VAL A 234 1.69 9.64 13.69
CA VAL A 234 2.42 8.52 13.09
C VAL A 234 2.98 7.58 14.17
N LYS A 235 3.58 8.12 15.22
CA LYS A 235 4.07 7.32 16.36
C LYS A 235 2.93 6.63 17.08
N LEU A 236 1.82 7.34 17.27
CA LEU A 236 0.62 6.78 17.91
C LEU A 236 0.05 5.60 17.12
N ILE A 237 -0.09 5.73 15.80
CA ILE A 237 -0.56 4.65 14.93
C ILE A 237 0.31 3.42 15.07
N ARG A 238 1.64 3.57 15.05
CA ARG A 238 2.58 2.46 15.23
C ARG A 238 2.48 1.82 16.61
N ALA A 239 2.50 2.63 17.68
CA ALA A 239 2.40 2.14 19.05
C ALA A 239 1.08 1.39 19.31
N LEU A 240 -0.03 1.92 18.78
CA LEU A 240 -1.35 1.28 18.89
C LEU A 240 -1.42 0.00 18.06
N HIS A 241 -0.78 -0.04 16.88
CA HIS A 241 -0.66 -1.25 16.08
C HIS A 241 0.09 -2.34 16.88
N ASP A 242 1.28 -2.01 17.39
CA ASP A 242 2.13 -2.95 18.14
C ASP A 242 1.46 -3.48 19.42
N LEU A 243 0.61 -2.67 20.03
CA LEU A 243 -0.15 -3.07 21.21
C LEU A 243 -1.32 -3.99 20.83
N ALA A 244 -2.13 -3.59 19.86
CA ALA A 244 -3.42 -4.22 19.60
C ALA A 244 -3.30 -5.48 18.73
N SER A 245 -2.30 -5.56 17.85
CA SER A 245 -2.02 -6.75 17.05
C SER A 245 -1.74 -7.99 17.89
N LYS A 246 -1.14 -7.82 19.08
CA LYS A 246 -0.90 -8.91 20.06
C LYS A 246 -2.18 -9.61 20.52
N TYR A 247 -3.32 -8.96 20.40
CA TYR A 247 -4.64 -9.50 20.73
C TYR A 247 -5.40 -10.00 19.50
N GLY A 248 -4.83 -9.97 18.31
CA GLY A 248 -5.49 -10.30 17.04
C GLY A 248 -6.57 -9.30 16.62
N ILE A 249 -6.55 -8.09 17.18
CA ILE A 249 -7.52 -7.04 16.84
C ILE A 249 -7.22 -6.50 15.45
N GLY A 250 -8.27 -6.15 14.72
CA GLY A 250 -8.14 -5.48 13.42
C GLY A 250 -8.04 -6.41 12.23
N ARG A 251 -8.31 -7.70 12.40
CA ARG A 251 -8.33 -8.71 11.35
C ARG A 251 -9.74 -8.94 10.84
N ASP A 252 -9.91 -8.85 9.52
CA ASP A 252 -11.18 -9.12 8.85
C ASP A 252 -10.95 -9.40 7.37
N VAL A 253 -12.03 -9.72 6.64
CA VAL A 253 -12.04 -9.93 5.20
C VAL A 253 -13.02 -8.96 4.55
N HIS A 254 -12.51 -8.00 3.82
CA HIS A 254 -13.33 -7.14 2.98
C HIS A 254 -13.79 -7.88 1.73
N VAL A 255 -15.08 -7.76 1.43
CA VAL A 255 -15.69 -8.24 0.19
C VAL A 255 -16.26 -7.04 -0.55
N GLY A 256 -15.87 -6.83 -1.78
CA GLY A 256 -16.34 -5.68 -2.55
C GLY A 256 -15.97 -5.76 -4.02
N ASP A 257 -16.40 -4.74 -4.78
CA ASP A 257 -16.05 -4.62 -6.18
C ASP A 257 -14.60 -4.13 -6.33
N THR A 258 -13.86 -4.79 -7.22
CA THR A 258 -12.61 -4.24 -7.75
C THR A 258 -12.92 -3.05 -8.65
N ILE A 259 -11.92 -2.24 -8.99
CA ILE A 259 -12.09 -1.08 -9.88
C ILE A 259 -12.58 -1.53 -11.28
N ILE A 260 -12.18 -2.71 -11.71
CA ILE A 260 -12.64 -3.31 -12.99
C ILE A 260 -14.03 -3.97 -12.91
N GLY A 261 -14.73 -3.87 -11.78
CA GLY A 261 -16.12 -4.31 -11.63
C GLY A 261 -16.32 -5.78 -11.25
N THR A 262 -15.26 -6.53 -10.96
CA THR A 262 -15.38 -7.91 -10.46
C THR A 262 -15.43 -7.95 -8.93
N LYS A 263 -16.09 -8.95 -8.35
CA LYS A 263 -16.04 -9.17 -6.91
C LYS A 263 -14.68 -9.70 -6.47
N GLY A 264 -14.13 -9.08 -5.44
CA GLY A 264 -12.87 -9.46 -4.83
C GLY A 264 -12.99 -9.61 -3.32
N ARG A 265 -12.07 -10.36 -2.74
CA ARG A 265 -11.90 -10.51 -1.29
C ARG A 265 -10.48 -10.10 -0.91
N VAL A 266 -10.35 -9.28 0.11
CA VAL A 266 -9.07 -8.86 0.66
C VAL A 266 -9.11 -9.06 2.16
N ALA A 267 -8.28 -9.94 2.66
CA ALA A 267 -8.08 -10.02 4.10
C ALA A 267 -7.07 -8.95 4.53
N PHE A 268 -7.22 -8.47 5.74
CA PHE A 268 -6.37 -7.42 6.26
C PHE A 268 -6.16 -7.54 7.77
N GLU A 269 -5.07 -6.90 8.23
CA GLU A 269 -4.78 -6.65 9.62
C GLU A 269 -4.53 -5.15 9.80
N ALA A 270 -5.43 -4.45 10.48
CA ALA A 270 -5.40 -3.01 10.65
C ALA A 270 -5.88 -2.59 12.06
N PRO A 271 -5.17 -3.01 13.14
CA PRO A 271 -5.63 -2.78 14.50
C PRO A 271 -5.73 -1.29 14.86
N ALA A 272 -4.70 -0.50 14.56
CA ALA A 272 -4.71 0.93 14.86
C ALA A 272 -5.82 1.69 14.11
N PRO A 273 -5.99 1.53 12.79
CA PRO A 273 -7.10 2.14 12.05
C PRO A 273 -8.46 1.87 12.65
N LEU A 274 -8.79 0.61 12.92
CA LEU A 274 -10.12 0.25 13.43
C LEU A 274 -10.39 0.81 14.84
N ILE A 275 -9.38 0.81 15.70
CA ILE A 275 -9.50 1.39 17.05
C ILE A 275 -9.64 2.91 16.97
N ILE A 276 -8.80 3.60 16.17
CA ILE A 276 -8.85 5.06 16.03
C ILE A 276 -10.19 5.50 15.44
N VAL A 277 -10.63 4.87 14.35
CA VAL A 277 -11.91 5.20 13.70
C VAL A 277 -13.08 5.00 14.66
N LYS A 278 -13.10 3.88 15.41
CA LYS A 278 -14.16 3.61 16.39
C LYS A 278 -14.16 4.62 17.54
N ALA A 279 -13.00 4.97 18.09
CA ALA A 279 -12.86 5.93 19.17
C ALA A 279 -13.22 7.34 18.71
N HIS A 280 -12.75 7.76 17.53
CA HIS A 280 -13.06 9.06 16.94
C HIS A 280 -14.56 9.21 16.66
N HIS A 281 -15.18 8.20 16.04
CA HIS A 281 -16.63 8.21 15.79
C HIS A 281 -17.45 8.28 17.09
N LEU A 282 -17.02 7.59 18.15
CA LEU A 282 -17.69 7.68 19.45
C LEU A 282 -17.59 9.10 20.04
N LEU A 283 -16.41 9.73 19.96
CA LEU A 283 -16.18 11.10 20.43
C LEU A 283 -17.07 12.11 19.68
N GLU A 284 -17.19 11.99 18.37
CA GLU A 284 -18.00 12.87 17.53
C GLU A 284 -19.47 12.90 17.92
N LYS A 285 -20.03 11.80 18.40
CA LYS A 285 -21.42 11.74 18.89
C LYS A 285 -21.68 12.67 20.10
N HIS A 286 -20.62 13.04 20.81
CA HIS A 286 -20.71 14.01 21.92
C HIS A 286 -20.51 15.46 21.47
N VAL A 287 -19.96 15.68 20.27
CA VAL A 287 -19.51 17.01 19.83
C VAL A 287 -20.32 17.53 18.64
N LEU A 288 -20.63 16.68 17.68
CA LEU A 288 -21.29 17.08 16.44
C LEU A 288 -22.81 17.01 16.56
N THR A 289 -23.50 17.93 15.87
CA THR A 289 -24.94 17.87 15.70
C THR A 289 -25.35 16.72 14.78
N LYS A 290 -26.63 16.33 14.82
CA LYS A 290 -27.18 15.29 13.94
C LYS A 290 -26.96 15.57 12.45
N ASP A 291 -27.09 16.85 12.05
CA ASP A 291 -26.97 17.24 10.65
C ASP A 291 -25.49 17.24 10.20
N GLN A 292 -24.56 17.63 11.08
CA GLN A 292 -23.12 17.53 10.85
C GLN A 292 -22.70 16.06 10.68
N LEU A 293 -23.19 15.16 11.54
CA LEU A 293 -22.90 13.72 11.42
C LEU A 293 -23.43 13.16 10.10
N TYR A 294 -24.68 13.49 9.72
CA TYR A 294 -25.29 13.03 8.48
C TYR A 294 -24.48 13.43 7.25
N TRP A 295 -24.19 14.73 7.09
CA TRP A 295 -23.44 15.18 5.92
C TRP A 295 -22.00 14.67 5.90
N LYS A 296 -21.37 14.58 7.06
CA LYS A 296 -20.03 14.01 7.20
C LYS A 296 -19.99 12.57 6.72
N GLU A 297 -20.94 11.71 7.07
CA GLU A 297 -21.01 10.33 6.62
C GLU A 297 -21.14 10.23 5.09
N GLN A 298 -21.97 11.08 4.47
CA GLN A 298 -22.11 11.11 3.01
C GLN A 298 -20.79 11.46 2.32
N LEU A 299 -20.14 12.54 2.76
CA LEU A 299 -18.87 13.00 2.22
C LEU A 299 -17.75 11.98 2.48
N SER A 300 -17.74 11.34 3.63
CA SER A 300 -16.74 10.33 4.00
C SER A 300 -16.82 9.07 3.12
N ASN A 301 -18.03 8.61 2.87
CA ASN A 301 -18.26 7.48 1.97
C ASN A 301 -17.78 7.79 0.54
N TRP A 302 -18.08 8.99 0.06
CA TRP A 302 -17.63 9.44 -1.25
C TRP A 302 -16.10 9.60 -1.30
N TYR A 303 -15.50 10.26 -0.31
CA TYR A 303 -14.04 10.37 -0.20
C TYR A 303 -13.36 9.00 -0.17
N GLY A 304 -13.90 8.07 0.62
CA GLY A 304 -13.40 6.69 0.69
C GLY A 304 -13.44 5.97 -0.65
N GLN A 305 -14.50 6.20 -1.44
CA GLN A 305 -14.62 5.64 -2.79
C GLN A 305 -13.55 6.22 -3.72
N LEU A 306 -13.42 7.54 -3.77
CA LEU A 306 -12.41 8.22 -4.60
C LEU A 306 -10.99 7.79 -4.20
N MET A 307 -10.71 7.72 -2.91
CA MET A 307 -9.41 7.27 -2.41
C MET A 307 -9.11 5.81 -2.80
N HIS A 308 -10.10 4.92 -2.71
CA HIS A 308 -9.96 3.52 -3.10
C HIS A 308 -9.64 3.35 -4.59
N GLU A 309 -10.18 4.22 -5.42
CA GLU A 309 -10.02 4.20 -6.88
C GLU A 309 -8.83 5.03 -7.38
N ALA A 310 -8.03 5.61 -6.49
CA ALA A 310 -6.96 6.57 -6.79
C ALA A 310 -7.42 7.86 -7.48
N ARG A 311 -8.69 8.22 -7.34
CA ARG A 311 -9.31 9.46 -7.84
C ARG A 311 -9.19 10.60 -6.82
N TYR A 312 -8.11 10.61 -6.06
CA TYR A 312 -7.84 11.59 -4.99
C TYR A 312 -7.85 13.05 -5.49
N LEU A 313 -7.51 13.28 -6.76
CA LEU A 313 -7.44 14.63 -7.33
C LEU A 313 -8.82 15.22 -7.71
N GLU A 314 -9.87 14.42 -7.72
CA GLU A 314 -11.24 14.86 -7.99
C GLU A 314 -11.89 15.43 -6.73
#